data_14f97f51d0d698183c1907e598df7ad7
#
_entry.id   14f97f51d0d698183c1907e598df7ad7
#
_cell.length_a   1.000
_cell.length_b   1.000
_cell.length_c   1.000
_cell.angle_alpha   90.00
_cell.angle_beta   90.00
_cell.angle_gamma   90.00
#
_symmetry.space_group_name_H-M   'P 1'
#
loop_
_entity.id
_entity.type
_entity.pdbx_description
1 polymer ?
#
loop_
_entity_poly.entity_id
_entity_poly.type
_entity_poly.pdbx_seq_one_letter_code
_entity_poly.pdbx_strand_id
1 'polypeptide(L)'
;MADKNGNQIKITIFGQEYSLKAPADPTYIKKIAEYVDTKMREVQSGFSSTQSSNRIAILSAMNITDELFNAKKQGDSDSNEVEEKITSLIELIDESV
;
A
#
# COMPACT_ATOMS: atom_id res chain seq x y z
N MET A 1 10.53 6.08 29.42
CA MET A 1 10.51 6.14 29.12
C MET A 1 10.82 6.22 28.07
N ALA A 2 10.84 6.00 28.09
CA ALA A 2 11.47 5.98 27.23
C ALA A 2 11.04 6.07 26.01
N ASP A 3 10.31 5.80 25.74
CA ASP A 3 9.89 5.79 24.65
C ASP A 3 9.12 6.70 24.23
N LYS A 4 9.28 7.85 24.52
CA LYS A 4 8.53 8.74 24.09
C LYS A 4 8.59 8.79 22.67
N ASN A 5 9.53 8.31 21.99
CA ASN A 5 9.56 8.41 20.63
C ASN A 5 8.89 7.35 19.92
N GLY A 6 8.29 6.47 20.57
CA GLY A 6 7.56 5.47 19.89
C GLY A 6 7.49 4.21 20.60
N ASN A 7 6.47 3.46 20.29
CA ASN A 7 6.28 2.15 20.84
C ASN A 7 6.72 1.14 19.86
N GLN A 8 7.06 -0.03 20.34
CA GLN A 8 7.37 -1.11 19.48
C GLN A 8 6.08 -1.78 19.11
N ILE A 9 5.75 -1.83 17.87
CA ILE A 9 4.49 -2.32 17.38
C ILE A 9 4.73 -3.48 16.44
N LYS A 10 4.03 -4.58 16.66
CA LYS A 10 4.16 -5.72 15.78
C LYS A 10 3.05 -5.73 14.78
N ILE A 11 3.39 -5.85 13.52
CA ILE A 11 2.40 -5.92 12.46
C ILE A 11 2.70 -7.13 11.59
N THR A 12 1.67 -7.59 10.89
CA THR A 12 1.82 -8.68 9.96
C THR A 12 1.32 -8.22 8.61
N ILE A 13 2.17 -8.32 7.62
CA ILE A 13 1.81 -7.91 6.27
C ILE A 13 2.19 -9.02 5.31
N PHE A 14 1.24 -9.48 4.54
CA PHE A 14 1.47 -10.50 3.53
C PHE A 14 2.15 -11.73 4.14
N GLY A 15 1.72 -12.10 5.31
CA GLY A 15 2.23 -13.28 5.98
C GLY A 15 3.53 -13.12 6.73
N GLN A 16 4.11 -11.92 6.74
CA GLN A 16 5.38 -11.70 7.41
C GLN A 16 5.19 -10.76 8.58
N GLU A 17 5.90 -11.04 9.64
CA GLU A 17 5.79 -10.24 10.84
C GLU A 17 6.91 -9.22 10.91
N TYR A 18 6.56 -8.01 11.27
CA TYR A 18 7.52 -6.92 11.39
C TYR A 18 7.33 -6.21 12.71
N SER A 19 8.42 -5.72 13.25
CA SER A 19 8.38 -4.92 14.45
C SER A 19 8.82 -3.52 14.10
N LEU A 20 7.99 -2.56 14.42
CA LEU A 20 8.29 -1.17 14.11
C LEU A 20 8.33 -0.34 15.35
N LYS A 21 9.02 0.79 15.25
CA LYS A 21 8.99 1.77 16.29
C LYS A 21 8.37 2.99 15.68
N ALA A 22 7.26 3.45 16.18
CA ALA A 22 6.57 4.59 15.62
C ALA A 22 5.98 5.44 16.71
N PRO A 23 6.07 6.76 16.60
CA PRO A 23 5.50 7.65 17.59
C PRO A 23 4.03 7.87 17.28
N ALA A 24 3.29 6.81 17.15
CA ALA A 24 1.89 6.91 16.80
C ALA A 24 1.11 5.84 17.54
N ASP A 25 -0.19 6.00 17.52
CA ASP A 25 -1.08 5.06 18.18
C ASP A 25 -0.95 3.69 17.55
N PRO A 26 -0.73 2.65 18.34
CA PRO A 26 -0.59 1.30 17.76
C PRO A 26 -1.80 0.87 16.96
N THR A 27 -2.99 1.26 17.38
CA THR A 27 -4.18 0.89 16.64
C THR A 27 -4.18 1.49 15.24
N TYR A 28 -3.72 2.71 15.15
CA TYR A 28 -3.64 3.38 13.86
C TYR A 28 -2.62 2.71 12.97
N ILE A 29 -1.47 2.38 13.52
CA ILE A 29 -0.42 1.71 12.76
C ILE A 29 -0.91 0.35 12.26
N LYS A 30 -1.66 -0.35 13.08
CA LYS A 30 -2.18 -1.65 12.67
C LYS A 30 -3.20 -1.51 11.55
N LYS A 31 -3.96 -0.43 11.57
CA LYS A 31 -4.88 -0.17 10.50
C LYS A 31 -4.15 0.07 9.19
N ILE A 32 -3.05 0.79 9.25
CA ILE A 32 -2.24 1.02 8.07
C ILE A 32 -1.70 -0.31 7.55
N ALA A 33 -1.22 -1.15 8.47
CA ALA A 33 -0.67 -2.44 8.07
C ALA A 33 -1.72 -3.31 7.42
N GLU A 34 -2.93 -3.27 7.93
CA GLU A 34 -4.01 -4.04 7.34
C GLU A 34 -4.31 -3.57 5.92
N TYR A 35 -4.25 -2.28 5.70
CA TYR A 35 -4.51 -1.75 4.38
C TYR A 35 -3.45 -2.22 3.39
N VAL A 36 -2.20 -2.17 3.81
CA VAL A 36 -1.11 -2.63 2.97
C VAL A 36 -1.26 -4.13 2.67
N ASP A 37 -1.58 -4.89 3.70
CA ASP A 37 -1.77 -6.33 3.55
C ASP A 37 -2.87 -6.62 2.51
N THR A 38 -3.97 -5.93 2.62
CA THR A 38 -5.08 -6.11 1.69
C THR A 38 -4.66 -5.76 0.27
N LYS A 39 -3.93 -4.66 0.13
CA LYS A 39 -3.48 -4.25 -1.19
C LYS A 39 -2.55 -5.28 -1.81
N MET A 40 -1.66 -5.84 -1.02
CA MET A 40 -0.73 -6.82 -1.53
C MET A 40 -1.46 -8.09 -1.96
N ARG A 41 -2.48 -8.47 -1.21
CA ARG A 41 -3.24 -9.66 -1.59
C ARG A 41 -4.05 -9.41 -2.86
N GLU A 42 -4.57 -8.21 -3.01
CA GLU A 42 -5.28 -7.85 -4.22
C GLU A 42 -4.37 -7.87 -5.43
N VAL A 43 -3.18 -7.33 -5.28
CA VAL A 43 -2.23 -7.31 -6.39
C VAL A 43 -1.84 -8.73 -6.77
N GLN A 44 -1.55 -9.55 -5.76
CA GLN A 44 -1.17 -10.93 -6.03
C GLN A 44 -2.29 -11.67 -6.78
N SER A 45 -3.53 -11.40 -6.41
CA SER A 45 -4.65 -12.10 -7.03
C SER A 45 -4.81 -11.75 -8.51
N GLY A 46 -4.18 -10.69 -8.97
CA GLY A 46 -4.24 -10.33 -10.36
C GLY A 46 -3.24 -11.09 -11.22
N PHE A 47 -2.38 -11.89 -10.62
CA PHE A 47 -1.42 -12.67 -11.37
C PHE A 47 -1.80 -14.12 -11.37
N SER A 48 -1.53 -14.80 -12.46
CA SER A 48 -1.86 -16.22 -12.54
C SER A 48 -0.80 -17.07 -11.84
N SER A 49 0.36 -16.53 -11.58
CA SER A 49 1.38 -17.28 -10.86
C SER A 49 1.85 -16.46 -9.67
N THR A 50 2.49 -17.12 -8.74
CA THR A 50 2.98 -16.45 -7.55
C THR A 50 4.13 -15.54 -7.90
N GLN A 51 4.07 -14.32 -7.45
CA GLN A 51 5.13 -13.35 -7.67
C GLN A 51 5.91 -13.16 -6.38
N SER A 52 7.12 -12.63 -6.48
CA SER A 52 7.93 -12.39 -5.29
C SER A 52 7.25 -11.34 -4.43
N SER A 53 7.42 -11.44 -3.13
CA SER A 53 6.85 -10.44 -2.24
C SER A 53 7.40 -9.06 -2.53
N ASN A 54 8.65 -8.99 -2.95
CA ASN A 54 9.23 -7.72 -3.28
C ASN A 54 8.50 -7.04 -4.44
N ARG A 55 8.19 -7.81 -5.47
CA ARG A 55 7.46 -7.27 -6.61
C ARG A 55 6.06 -6.86 -6.21
N ILE A 56 5.40 -7.70 -5.44
CA ILE A 56 4.05 -7.39 -4.99
C ILE A 56 4.05 -6.13 -4.13
N ALA A 57 5.05 -5.97 -3.27
CA ALA A 57 5.13 -4.80 -2.43
C ALA A 57 5.31 -3.52 -3.25
N ILE A 58 6.14 -3.58 -4.27
CA ILE A 58 6.37 -2.41 -5.11
C ILE A 58 5.10 -2.03 -5.86
N LEU A 59 4.44 -3.02 -6.44
CA LEU A 59 3.20 -2.74 -7.16
C LEU A 59 2.12 -2.21 -6.23
N SER A 60 2.07 -2.75 -5.02
CA SER A 60 1.11 -2.28 -4.04
C SER A 60 1.39 -0.84 -3.63
N ALA A 61 2.66 -0.51 -3.45
CA ALA A 61 3.03 0.85 -3.10
C ALA A 61 2.61 1.82 -4.19
N MET A 62 2.76 1.42 -5.44
CA MET A 62 2.37 2.27 -6.53
C MET A 62 0.86 2.44 -6.58
N ASN A 63 0.12 1.37 -6.32
CA ASN A 63 -1.33 1.48 -6.28
C ASN A 63 -1.81 2.40 -5.17
N ILE A 64 -1.19 2.27 -4.01
CA ILE A 64 -1.57 3.12 -2.89
C ILE A 64 -1.23 4.57 -3.17
N THR A 65 -0.09 4.80 -3.80
CA THR A 65 0.30 6.16 -4.15
C THR A 65 -0.67 6.76 -5.17
N ASP A 66 -1.11 5.95 -6.11
CA ASP A 66 -2.11 6.41 -7.06
C ASP A 66 -3.39 6.80 -6.34
N GLU A 67 -3.81 6.00 -5.38
CA GLU A 67 -4.99 6.32 -4.60
C GLU A 67 -4.82 7.64 -3.87
N LEU A 68 -3.63 7.84 -3.33
CA LEU A 68 -3.35 9.08 -2.62
C LEU A 68 -3.43 10.29 -3.54
N PHE A 69 -2.81 10.19 -4.69
CA PHE A 69 -2.83 11.29 -5.64
C PHE A 69 -4.25 11.55 -6.15
N ASN A 70 -4.99 10.48 -6.36
CA ASN A 70 -6.36 10.62 -6.79
C ASN A 70 -7.20 11.31 -5.74
N ALA A 71 -7.02 10.97 -4.49
CA ALA A 71 -7.75 11.60 -3.41
C ALA A 71 -7.43 13.08 -3.31
N LYS A 72 -6.17 13.42 -3.49
CA LYS A 72 -5.77 14.81 -3.47
C LYS A 72 -6.37 15.58 -4.63
N LYS A 73 -6.39 14.97 -5.80
CA LYS A 73 -6.94 15.64 -6.93
C LYS A 73 -8.43 15.76 -6.89
N GLN A 74 -9.09 14.83 -6.24
CA GLN A 74 -10.51 14.92 -6.12
C GLN A 74 -10.92 16.15 -5.37
N GLY A 75 -10.10 16.59 -4.48
CA GLY A 75 -10.36 17.81 -3.80
C GLY A 75 -10.33 18.98 -4.74
N ASP A 76 -9.66 18.80 -5.89
CA ASP A 76 -9.55 19.85 -6.82
C ASP A 76 -10.36 19.66 -8.01
N SER A 77 -10.98 18.56 -8.17
CA SER A 77 -11.90 18.47 -9.18
C SER A 77 -11.55 17.83 -10.43
N ASP A 78 -10.89 17.07 -10.82
CA ASP A 78 -10.76 16.55 -12.04
C ASP A 78 -10.54 15.15 -11.95
N SER A 79 -11.42 14.39 -11.43
CA SER A 79 -11.17 13.02 -11.10
C SER A 79 -11.22 12.09 -12.29
N ASN A 80 -11.88 12.46 -13.36
CA ASN A 80 -12.01 11.53 -14.47
C ASN A 80 -10.72 11.24 -15.15
N GLU A 81 -9.95 12.26 -15.39
CA GLU A 81 -8.65 12.08 -16.00
C GLU A 81 -7.75 11.27 -15.13
N VAL A 82 -7.82 11.49 -13.84
CA VAL A 82 -6.96 10.79 -12.92
C VAL A 82 -7.27 9.32 -12.92
N GLU A 83 -8.54 8.99 -12.99
CA GLU A 83 -8.91 7.59 -12.99
C GLU A 83 -8.38 6.86 -14.20
N GLU A 84 -8.43 7.51 -15.34
CA GLU A 84 -7.88 6.89 -16.53
C GLU A 84 -6.40 6.67 -16.41
N LYS A 85 -5.71 7.62 -15.84
CA LYS A 85 -4.29 7.49 -15.66
C LYS A 85 -3.93 6.37 -14.73
N ILE A 86 -4.68 6.21 -13.69
CA ILE A 86 -4.43 5.15 -12.73
C ILE A 86 -4.54 3.80 -13.40
N THR A 87 -5.57 3.60 -14.19
CA THR A 87 -5.74 2.34 -14.87
C THR A 87 -4.58 2.07 -15.81
N SER A 88 -4.18 3.07 -16.55
CA SER A 88 -3.06 2.91 -17.47
C SER A 88 -1.78 2.59 -16.76
N LEU A 89 -1.55 3.24 -15.64
CA LEU A 89 -0.34 3.02 -14.89
C LEU A 89 -0.25 1.59 -14.39
N ILE A 90 -1.36 1.08 -13.90
CA ILE A 90 -1.37 -0.27 -13.40
C ILE A 90 -1.14 -1.26 -14.52
N GLU A 91 -1.73 -1.01 -15.66
CA GLU A 91 -1.53 -1.90 -16.80
C GLU A 91 -0.11 -1.90 -17.27
N LEU A 92 0.51 -0.76 -17.27
CA LEU A 92 1.89 -0.67 -17.68
C LEU A 92 2.79 -1.50 -16.80
N ILE A 93 2.58 -1.40 -15.50
CA ILE A 93 3.36 -2.14 -14.56
C ILE A 93 3.16 -3.64 -14.76
N ASP A 94 1.93 -4.02 -15.00
CA ASP A 94 1.61 -5.40 -15.20
C ASP A 94 2.29 -5.93 -16.44
N GLU A 95 2.32 -5.18 -17.48
CA GLU A 95 2.94 -5.60 -18.71
C GLU A 95 4.44 -5.71 -18.64
N SER A 96 5.06 -4.90 -17.84
CA SER A 96 6.50 -4.96 -17.78
C SER A 96 6.98 -6.10 -16.90
N VAL A 97 6.09 -6.81 -16.33
CA VAL A 97 6.46 -7.94 -15.54
C VAL A 97 6.59 -9.18 -16.43
#